data_20a30bca9eaa956c8026676e5c81bed1
#
_entry.id   20a30bca9eaa956c8026676e5c81bed1
#
_cell.length_a   1.000
_cell.length_b   1.000
_cell.length_c   1.000
_cell.angle_alpha   90.00
_cell.angle_beta   90.00
_cell.angle_gamma   90.00
#
_symmetry.space_group_name_H-M   'P 1'
#
loop_
_entity.id
_entity.type
_entity.pdbx_description
1 polymer ?
#
loop_
_entity_poly.entity_id
_entity_poly.type
_entity_poly.pdbx_seq_one_letter_code
_entity_poly.pdbx_strand_id
1 'polypeptide(L)'
;PMVLLLPMLLTPLYKDRVMTLVQAALLVAAYVLDCVYFIPASSYFPLTTPFIEGSIFVGTVCGMLVALELVNDSAIVNDERSKRDSLTKLYNHESFYEELEYYQRRYEENRECFSLAVIDIDNFKNVNDTYGHAFGDVVLKEVADICARHKGAAGFCARYGGEEFAIIFKGVGVGQAEEMAEQIRQEFEQKMFTTPQGERSFSVSIGVAEYDRAYAGASAFFEVADAALYRAKREGKNQVRR
;
A
#
# COMPACT_ATOMS: atom_id res chain seq x y z
N PRO A 1 16.60 -40.00 6.49
CA PRO A 1 15.74 -38.94 7.00
C PRO A 1 16.27 -37.54 6.66
N MET A 2 17.57 -37.31 6.71
CA MET A 2 18.22 -36.02 6.50
C MET A 2 18.03 -35.41 5.08
N VAL A 3 17.93 -36.26 4.06
CA VAL A 3 17.77 -35.86 2.65
C VAL A 3 16.35 -35.32 2.35
N LEU A 4 15.35 -35.76 3.12
CA LEU A 4 13.95 -35.33 2.97
C LEU A 4 13.67 -33.96 3.60
N LEU A 5 14.54 -33.45 4.49
CA LEU A 5 14.41 -32.13 5.11
C LEU A 5 14.87 -30.97 4.20
N LEU A 6 15.69 -31.26 3.18
CA LEU A 6 16.23 -30.24 2.27
C LEU A 6 15.17 -29.47 1.49
N PRO A 7 14.11 -30.10 0.95
CA PRO A 7 13.02 -29.36 0.28
C PRO A 7 12.25 -28.43 1.23
N MET A 8 12.13 -28.79 2.51
CA MET A 8 11.43 -27.99 3.52
C MET A 8 12.19 -26.72 3.90
N LEU A 9 13.52 -26.77 3.89
CA LEU A 9 14.37 -25.59 4.15
C LEU A 9 14.27 -24.52 3.03
N LEU A 10 13.80 -24.92 1.84
CA LEU A 10 13.61 -24.03 0.69
C LEU A 10 12.17 -23.46 0.59
N THR A 11 11.23 -23.91 1.42
CA THR A 11 9.83 -23.48 1.39
C THR A 11 9.58 -22.01 1.77
N PRO A 12 10.38 -21.32 2.59
CA PRO A 12 10.22 -19.87 2.81
C PRO A 12 10.34 -19.04 1.53
N LEU A 13 10.90 -19.61 0.46
CA LEU A 13 11.02 -18.99 -0.86
C LEU A 13 9.72 -19.10 -1.70
N TYR A 14 8.77 -19.95 -1.29
CA TYR A 14 7.50 -20.12 -2.00
C TYR A 14 6.35 -19.48 -1.23
N LYS A 15 5.79 -18.41 -1.79
CA LYS A 15 4.69 -17.60 -1.25
C LYS A 15 3.33 -18.34 -1.20
N ASP A 16 3.30 -19.66 -1.45
CA ASP A 16 2.07 -20.46 -1.56
C ASP A 16 1.86 -21.37 -0.34
N ARG A 17 0.92 -20.98 0.54
CA ARG A 17 0.51 -21.74 1.72
C ARG A 17 0.08 -23.17 1.40
N VAL A 18 -0.57 -23.39 0.25
CA VAL A 18 -1.06 -24.72 -0.16
C VAL A 18 0.12 -25.65 -0.44
N MET A 19 1.14 -25.16 -1.16
CA MET A 19 2.35 -25.94 -1.45
C MET A 19 3.09 -26.34 -0.17
N THR A 20 3.19 -25.46 0.82
CA THR A 20 3.85 -25.75 2.09
C THR A 20 3.10 -26.80 2.89
N LEU A 21 1.77 -26.72 2.95
CA LEU A 21 0.94 -27.73 3.62
C LEU A 21 1.03 -29.10 2.92
N VAL A 22 1.04 -29.11 1.58
CA VAL A 22 1.20 -30.33 0.80
C VAL A 22 2.57 -30.98 1.06
N GLN A 23 3.65 -30.21 1.12
CA GLN A 23 4.98 -30.71 1.41
C GLN A 23 5.07 -31.23 2.86
N ALA A 24 4.49 -30.56 3.84
CA ALA A 24 4.43 -31.03 5.21
C ALA A 24 3.66 -32.38 5.30
N ALA A 25 2.52 -32.49 4.62
CA ALA A 25 1.76 -33.73 4.57
C ALA A 25 2.51 -34.88 3.91
N LEU A 26 3.25 -34.61 2.83
CA LEU A 26 4.10 -35.61 2.16
C LEU A 26 5.24 -36.10 3.06
N LEU A 27 5.85 -35.22 3.86
CA LEU A 27 6.90 -35.59 4.81
C LEU A 27 6.37 -36.45 5.96
N VAL A 28 5.19 -36.12 6.49
CA VAL A 28 4.51 -36.96 7.50
C VAL A 28 4.18 -38.32 6.93
N ALA A 29 3.67 -38.40 5.71
CA ALA A 29 3.36 -39.66 5.03
C ALA A 29 4.62 -40.50 4.79
N ALA A 30 5.75 -39.91 4.35
CA ALA A 30 7.00 -40.57 4.17
C ALA A 30 7.57 -41.14 5.50
N TYR A 31 7.47 -40.36 6.58
CA TYR A 31 7.87 -40.83 7.92
C TYR A 31 7.03 -42.01 8.40
N VAL A 32 5.70 -41.98 8.20
CA VAL A 32 4.81 -43.09 8.55
C VAL A 32 5.18 -44.35 7.75
N LEU A 33 5.48 -44.20 6.45
CA LEU A 33 5.91 -45.29 5.61
C LEU A 33 7.24 -45.88 6.11
N ASP A 34 8.22 -45.07 6.48
CA ASP A 34 9.48 -45.53 7.07
C ASP A 34 9.23 -46.31 8.37
N CYS A 35 8.39 -45.83 9.26
CA CYS A 35 8.03 -46.52 10.50
C CYS A 35 7.35 -47.89 10.25
N VAL A 36 6.47 -47.97 9.23
CA VAL A 36 5.68 -49.19 8.97
C VAL A 36 6.51 -50.25 8.24
N TYR A 37 7.37 -49.87 7.29
CA TYR A 37 8.03 -50.82 6.40
C TYR A 37 9.48 -51.09 6.71
N PHE A 38 10.25 -50.11 7.26
CA PHE A 38 11.69 -50.26 7.46
C PHE A 38 12.11 -50.59 8.91
N ILE A 39 11.40 -50.13 9.92
CA ILE A 39 11.73 -50.36 11.32
C ILE A 39 11.49 -51.81 11.76
N PRO A 40 10.42 -52.51 11.35
CA PRO A 40 10.21 -53.91 11.71
C PRO A 40 11.26 -54.88 11.16
N ALA A 41 11.99 -54.48 10.10
CA ALA A 41 13.00 -55.34 9.45
C ALA A 41 14.36 -55.37 10.19
N SER A 42 14.61 -54.45 11.12
CA SER A 42 15.86 -54.38 11.89
C SER A 42 15.67 -54.86 13.33
N SER A 43 15.94 -56.13 13.57
CA SER A 43 15.77 -56.81 14.87
C SER A 43 16.67 -56.29 16.01
N TYR A 44 17.38 -55.19 15.83
CA TYR A 44 18.41 -54.72 16.75
C TYR A 44 18.11 -53.41 17.48
N PHE A 45 16.96 -52.74 17.25
CA PHE A 45 16.63 -51.49 17.92
C PHE A 45 15.50 -51.65 18.94
N PRO A 46 15.65 -51.12 20.17
CA PRO A 46 14.58 -51.15 21.15
C PRO A 46 13.38 -50.31 20.65
N LEU A 47 12.18 -50.83 20.91
CA LEU A 47 10.87 -50.19 20.49
C LEU A 47 10.71 -48.70 20.90
N THR A 48 11.58 -48.20 21.78
CA THR A 48 11.56 -46.81 22.26
C THR A 48 12.17 -45.82 21.26
N THR A 49 13.07 -46.25 20.36
CA THR A 49 13.75 -45.35 19.41
C THR A 49 12.82 -44.75 18.37
N PRO A 50 11.84 -45.49 17.74
CA PRO A 50 10.92 -44.89 16.77
C PRO A 50 9.96 -43.88 17.39
N PHE A 51 9.61 -44.03 18.70
CA PHE A 51 8.79 -43.06 19.39
C PHE A 51 9.52 -41.73 19.64
N ILE A 52 10.81 -41.80 19.97
CA ILE A 52 11.65 -40.60 20.19
C ILE A 52 11.88 -39.89 18.85
N GLU A 53 12.25 -40.63 17.80
CA GLU A 53 12.42 -40.04 16.46
C GLU A 53 11.14 -39.44 15.90
N GLY A 54 9.98 -40.09 16.12
CA GLY A 54 8.68 -39.60 15.77
C GLY A 54 8.32 -38.31 16.49
N SER A 55 8.58 -38.22 17.77
CA SER A 55 8.33 -37.02 18.58
C SER A 55 9.18 -35.85 18.12
N ILE A 56 10.45 -36.07 17.82
CA ILE A 56 11.37 -35.04 17.30
C ILE A 56 10.89 -34.57 15.91
N PHE A 57 10.52 -35.53 15.05
CA PHE A 57 10.00 -35.17 13.71
C PHE A 57 8.74 -34.33 13.76
N VAL A 58 7.72 -34.74 14.54
CA VAL A 58 6.47 -33.98 14.72
C VAL A 58 6.76 -32.60 15.32
N GLY A 59 7.62 -32.52 16.34
CA GLY A 59 8.03 -31.25 16.94
C GLY A 59 8.70 -30.31 15.93
N THR A 60 9.56 -30.85 15.08
CA THR A 60 10.25 -30.08 14.02
C THR A 60 9.27 -29.58 12.97
N VAL A 61 8.32 -30.42 12.53
CA VAL A 61 7.28 -30.01 11.56
C VAL A 61 6.37 -28.95 12.16
N CYS A 62 5.91 -29.11 13.39
CA CYS A 62 5.08 -28.10 14.08
C CYS A 62 5.84 -26.78 14.26
N GLY A 63 7.09 -26.83 14.70
CA GLY A 63 7.92 -25.63 14.85
C GLY A 63 8.13 -24.88 13.53
N MET A 64 8.30 -25.62 12.43
CA MET A 64 8.44 -25.04 11.10
C MET A 64 7.16 -24.42 10.57
N LEU A 65 5.99 -25.04 10.83
CA LEU A 65 4.69 -24.44 10.47
C LEU A 65 4.43 -23.14 11.23
N VAL A 66 4.73 -23.10 12.53
CA VAL A 66 4.63 -21.88 13.34
C VAL A 66 5.58 -20.79 12.84
N ALA A 67 6.84 -21.16 12.54
CA ALA A 67 7.81 -20.22 12.01
C ALA A 67 7.35 -19.64 10.65
N LEU A 68 6.74 -20.46 9.79
CA LEU A 68 6.21 -20.04 8.51
C LEU A 68 5.04 -19.04 8.67
N GLU A 69 4.13 -19.29 9.61
CA GLU A 69 3.05 -18.34 9.93
C GLU A 69 3.60 -17.01 10.42
N LEU A 70 4.55 -17.02 11.35
CA LEU A 70 5.18 -15.80 11.86
C LEU A 70 5.90 -15.00 10.76
N VAL A 71 6.62 -15.68 9.86
CA VAL A 71 7.28 -15.02 8.70
C VAL A 71 6.25 -14.44 7.75
N ASN A 72 5.16 -15.15 7.47
CA ASN A 72 4.12 -14.68 6.57
C ASN A 72 3.34 -13.49 7.16
N ASP A 73 3.01 -13.50 8.45
CA ASP A 73 2.37 -12.38 9.11
C ASP A 73 3.30 -11.15 9.15
N SER A 74 4.58 -11.36 9.39
CA SER A 74 5.59 -10.29 9.32
C SER A 74 5.73 -9.72 7.89
N ALA A 75 5.64 -10.55 6.87
CA ALA A 75 5.71 -10.12 5.47
C ALA A 75 4.48 -9.28 5.08
N ILE A 76 3.28 -9.68 5.51
CA ILE A 76 2.03 -8.91 5.27
C ILE A 76 2.10 -7.55 5.97
N VAL A 77 2.53 -7.52 7.24
CA VAL A 77 2.66 -6.26 8.00
C VAL A 77 3.71 -5.34 7.38
N ASN A 78 4.82 -5.89 6.88
CA ASN A 78 5.86 -5.12 6.21
C ASN A 78 5.39 -4.60 4.85
N ASP A 79 4.61 -5.37 4.07
CA ASP A 79 4.02 -4.96 2.81
C ASP A 79 3.07 -3.77 3.03
N GLU A 80 2.15 -3.87 3.99
CA GLU A 80 1.24 -2.78 4.35
C GLU A 80 1.97 -1.51 4.86
N ARG A 81 3.06 -1.68 5.59
CA ARG A 81 3.92 -0.54 6.02
C ARG A 81 4.69 0.07 4.86
N SER A 82 5.13 -0.75 3.91
CA SER A 82 5.83 -0.31 2.70
C SER A 82 4.92 0.49 1.77
N LYS A 83 3.60 0.30 1.82
CA LYS A 83 2.61 1.01 0.99
C LYS A 83 2.28 2.42 1.45
N ARG A 84 2.76 2.84 2.62
CA ARG A 84 2.40 4.13 3.18
C ARG A 84 3.57 5.08 3.30
N ASP A 85 3.30 6.36 3.08
CA ASP A 85 4.25 7.44 3.40
C ASP A 85 4.49 7.53 4.91
N SER A 86 5.73 7.56 5.31
CA SER A 86 6.12 7.51 6.72
C SER A 86 5.69 8.74 7.53
N LEU A 87 5.59 9.91 6.89
CA LEU A 87 5.23 11.17 7.51
C LEU A 87 3.72 11.34 7.64
N THR A 88 3.00 11.16 6.53
CA THR A 88 1.58 11.49 6.41
C THR A 88 0.65 10.31 6.66
N LYS A 89 1.18 9.08 6.63
CA LYS A 89 0.42 7.81 6.73
C LYS A 89 -0.58 7.57 5.58
N LEU A 90 -0.65 8.46 4.61
CA LEU A 90 -1.34 8.21 3.35
C LEU A 90 -0.61 7.12 2.55
N TYR A 91 -1.24 6.63 1.50
CA TYR A 91 -0.53 5.73 0.58
C TYR A 91 0.64 6.46 -0.10
N ASN A 92 1.65 5.71 -0.50
CA ASN A 92 2.83 6.24 -1.16
C ASN A 92 2.68 6.26 -2.69
N HIS A 93 3.72 6.71 -3.38
CA HIS A 93 3.80 6.79 -4.83
C HIS A 93 3.51 5.46 -5.54
N GLU A 94 4.12 4.37 -5.09
CA GLU A 94 3.96 3.05 -5.71
C GLU A 94 2.51 2.56 -5.60
N SER A 95 1.94 2.64 -4.40
CA SER A 95 0.55 2.28 -4.16
C SER A 95 -0.46 3.15 -4.92
N PHE A 96 -0.12 4.40 -5.16
CA PHE A 96 -0.96 5.29 -5.98
C PHE A 96 -1.08 4.79 -7.42
N TYR A 97 0.02 4.42 -8.06
CA TYR A 97 -0.03 3.93 -9.45
C TYR A 97 -0.68 2.54 -9.55
N GLU A 98 -0.44 1.64 -8.59
CA GLU A 98 -1.14 0.35 -8.51
C GLU A 98 -2.66 0.54 -8.46
N GLU A 99 -3.12 1.46 -7.63
CA GLU A 99 -4.54 1.74 -7.45
C GLU A 99 -5.14 2.45 -8.67
N LEU A 100 -4.41 3.37 -9.30
CA LEU A 100 -4.85 4.04 -10.52
C LEU A 100 -5.08 3.05 -11.67
N GLU A 101 -4.15 2.10 -11.85
CA GLU A 101 -4.30 1.01 -12.81
C GLU A 101 -5.47 0.07 -12.46
N TYR A 102 -5.69 -0.18 -11.16
CA TYR A 102 -6.84 -0.97 -10.71
C TYR A 102 -8.16 -0.31 -11.11
N TYR A 103 -8.33 1.01 -10.87
CA TYR A 103 -9.55 1.71 -11.26
C TYR A 103 -9.71 1.82 -12.77
N GLN A 104 -8.63 1.95 -13.53
CA GLN A 104 -8.67 1.87 -14.98
C GLN A 104 -9.28 0.53 -15.43
N ARG A 105 -8.76 -0.60 -14.93
CA ARG A 105 -9.31 -1.94 -15.26
C ARG A 105 -10.78 -2.05 -14.87
N ARG A 106 -11.16 -1.55 -13.70
CA ARG A 106 -12.58 -1.53 -13.25
C ARG A 106 -13.48 -0.72 -14.18
N TYR A 107 -13.01 0.40 -14.67
CA TYR A 107 -13.74 1.18 -15.69
C TYR A 107 -13.91 0.40 -16.99
N GLU A 108 -12.86 -0.25 -17.47
CA GLU A 108 -12.91 -1.04 -18.69
C GLU A 108 -13.88 -2.22 -18.61
N GLU A 109 -13.92 -2.90 -17.46
CA GLU A 109 -14.80 -4.06 -17.19
C GLU A 109 -16.25 -3.67 -16.94
N ASN A 110 -16.48 -2.72 -16.05
CA ASN A 110 -17.79 -2.43 -15.46
C ASN A 110 -18.35 -1.05 -15.76
N ARG A 111 -17.60 -0.19 -16.44
CA ARG A 111 -17.93 1.23 -16.66
C ARG A 111 -18.11 2.01 -15.36
N GLU A 112 -17.42 1.60 -14.30
CA GLU A 112 -17.44 2.31 -13.05
C GLU A 112 -16.60 3.58 -13.16
N CYS A 113 -17.26 4.75 -13.25
CA CYS A 113 -16.57 6.03 -13.41
C CYS A 113 -15.69 6.34 -12.20
N PHE A 114 -14.61 7.07 -12.44
CA PHE A 114 -13.77 7.62 -11.39
C PHE A 114 -13.08 8.88 -11.87
N SER A 115 -12.73 9.73 -10.92
CA SER A 115 -11.99 10.96 -11.16
C SER A 115 -10.71 10.99 -10.33
N LEU A 116 -9.74 11.77 -10.80
CA LEU A 116 -8.47 12.01 -10.14
C LEU A 116 -8.34 13.49 -9.81
N ALA A 117 -7.94 13.81 -8.56
CA ALA A 117 -7.43 15.12 -8.19
C ALA A 117 -5.93 15.00 -7.89
N VAL A 118 -5.14 15.85 -8.51
CA VAL A 118 -3.71 16.06 -8.23
C VAL A 118 -3.55 17.39 -7.53
N ILE A 119 -2.88 17.39 -6.38
CA ILE A 119 -2.82 18.50 -5.42
C ILE A 119 -1.37 18.83 -5.13
N ASP A 120 -1.04 20.11 -5.09
CA ASP A 120 0.31 20.57 -4.73
C ASP A 120 0.24 21.80 -3.83
N ILE A 121 1.11 21.85 -2.82
CA ILE A 121 1.16 22.98 -1.87
C ILE A 121 1.87 24.15 -2.51
N ASP A 122 1.17 25.27 -2.60
CA ASP A 122 1.69 26.48 -3.22
C ASP A 122 2.89 27.04 -2.46
N ASN A 123 4.00 27.25 -3.17
CA ASN A 123 5.24 27.83 -2.62
C ASN A 123 5.82 27.03 -1.44
N PHE A 124 5.66 25.72 -1.38
CA PHE A 124 6.09 24.89 -0.25
C PHE A 124 7.60 25.01 0.05
N LYS A 125 8.42 25.16 -0.99
CA LYS A 125 9.85 25.45 -0.81
C LYS A 125 10.07 26.70 0.05
N ASN A 126 9.31 27.78 -0.19
CA ASN A 126 9.42 29.00 0.61
C ASN A 126 8.96 28.79 2.06
N VAL A 127 7.99 27.90 2.30
CA VAL A 127 7.58 27.49 3.66
C VAL A 127 8.78 26.85 4.38
N ASN A 128 9.44 25.88 3.74
CA ASN A 128 10.61 25.21 4.30
C ASN A 128 11.79 26.18 4.52
N ASP A 129 12.06 27.04 3.55
CA ASP A 129 13.18 28.00 3.63
C ASP A 129 12.95 29.04 4.73
N THR A 130 11.68 29.40 5.01
CA THR A 130 11.33 30.43 6.00
C THR A 130 11.17 29.87 7.41
N TYR A 131 10.53 28.71 7.56
CA TYR A 131 10.11 28.15 8.86
C TYR A 131 10.82 26.85 9.22
N GLY A 132 11.63 26.29 8.31
CA GLY A 132 12.35 25.03 8.50
C GLY A 132 11.51 23.81 8.13
N HIS A 133 12.20 22.69 7.84
CA HIS A 133 11.57 21.43 7.41
C HIS A 133 10.58 20.85 8.43
N ALA A 134 10.86 21.01 9.74
CA ALA A 134 9.95 20.54 10.77
C ALA A 134 8.58 21.22 10.72
N PHE A 135 8.54 22.50 10.34
CA PHE A 135 7.29 23.21 10.11
C PHE A 135 6.62 22.78 8.81
N GLY A 136 7.41 22.58 7.74
CA GLY A 136 6.91 21.99 6.49
C GLY A 136 6.24 20.63 6.71
N ASP A 137 6.78 19.79 7.59
CA ASP A 137 6.18 18.50 7.97
C ASP A 137 4.80 18.66 8.64
N VAL A 138 4.60 19.73 9.43
CA VAL A 138 3.29 20.06 10.01
C VAL A 138 2.29 20.42 8.91
N VAL A 139 2.72 21.25 7.95
CA VAL A 139 1.89 21.67 6.81
C VAL A 139 1.51 20.45 5.95
N LEU A 140 2.46 19.56 5.65
CA LEU A 140 2.21 18.32 4.90
C LEU A 140 1.19 17.40 5.60
N LYS A 141 1.28 17.25 6.91
CA LYS A 141 0.33 16.44 7.69
C LYS A 141 -1.08 17.04 7.65
N GLU A 142 -1.21 18.35 7.74
CA GLU A 142 -2.52 19.00 7.68
C GLU A 142 -3.19 18.80 6.32
N VAL A 143 -2.45 18.97 5.20
CA VAL A 143 -2.98 18.66 3.86
C VAL A 143 -3.41 17.20 3.77
N ALA A 144 -2.58 16.29 4.28
CA ALA A 144 -2.90 14.86 4.28
C ALA A 144 -4.18 14.55 5.04
N ASP A 145 -4.38 15.15 6.22
CA ASP A 145 -5.56 14.96 7.06
C ASP A 145 -6.82 15.51 6.39
N ILE A 146 -6.73 16.67 5.73
CA ILE A 146 -7.83 17.26 4.97
C ILE A 146 -8.18 16.34 3.79
N CYS A 147 -7.20 15.94 2.99
CA CYS A 147 -7.40 15.02 1.86
C CYS A 147 -8.07 13.70 2.31
N ALA A 148 -7.62 13.14 3.44
CA ALA A 148 -8.19 11.90 3.99
C ALA A 148 -9.65 12.06 4.40
N ARG A 149 -10.08 13.23 4.91
CA ARG A 149 -11.47 13.51 5.26
C ARG A 149 -12.36 13.66 4.02
N HIS A 150 -11.85 14.29 2.96
CA HIS A 150 -12.61 14.61 1.76
C HIS A 150 -12.56 13.57 0.64
N LYS A 151 -11.74 12.54 0.74
CA LYS A 151 -11.64 11.50 -0.30
C LYS A 151 -12.92 10.68 -0.53
N GLY A 152 -13.91 10.82 0.35
CA GLY A 152 -15.11 9.98 0.36
C GLY A 152 -14.87 8.58 0.95
N ALA A 153 -15.96 7.84 1.17
CA ALA A 153 -15.90 6.53 1.85
C ALA A 153 -15.07 5.48 1.10
N ALA A 154 -15.12 5.50 -0.23
CA ALA A 154 -14.43 4.54 -1.11
C ALA A 154 -13.24 5.14 -1.87
N GLY A 155 -12.89 6.42 -1.62
CA GLY A 155 -11.80 7.09 -2.29
C GLY A 155 -10.44 6.66 -1.76
N PHE A 156 -9.44 6.76 -2.61
CA PHE A 156 -8.04 6.48 -2.31
C PHE A 156 -7.26 7.79 -2.23
N CYS A 157 -6.37 7.93 -1.26
CA CYS A 157 -5.59 9.14 -1.07
C CYS A 157 -4.12 8.80 -0.84
N ALA A 158 -3.23 9.46 -1.58
CA ALA A 158 -1.79 9.22 -1.54
C ALA A 158 -0.98 10.52 -1.47
N ARG A 159 0.22 10.42 -0.89
CA ARG A 159 1.30 11.36 -1.11
C ARG A 159 2.25 10.74 -2.12
N TYR A 160 2.21 11.21 -3.36
CA TYR A 160 2.98 10.60 -4.44
C TYR A 160 4.29 11.36 -4.74
N GLY A 161 4.46 12.54 -4.18
CA GLY A 161 5.67 13.35 -4.30
C GLY A 161 6.08 14.02 -2.99
N GLY A 162 7.05 14.91 -3.04
CA GLY A 162 7.53 15.65 -1.87
C GLY A 162 6.46 16.53 -1.22
N GLU A 163 5.75 17.32 -2.03
CA GLU A 163 4.68 18.24 -1.65
C GLU A 163 3.39 17.99 -2.43
N GLU A 164 3.34 16.83 -3.11
CA GLU A 164 2.29 16.45 -4.05
C GLU A 164 1.43 15.32 -3.51
N PHE A 165 0.12 15.50 -3.61
CA PHE A 165 -0.89 14.55 -3.15
C PHE A 165 -1.83 14.20 -4.29
N ALA A 166 -2.43 13.02 -4.23
CA ALA A 166 -3.43 12.57 -5.19
C ALA A 166 -4.62 11.93 -4.49
N ILE A 167 -5.82 12.16 -5.05
CA ILE A 167 -7.05 11.51 -4.59
C ILE A 167 -7.75 10.89 -5.80
N ILE A 168 -8.02 9.59 -5.71
CA ILE A 168 -8.89 8.89 -6.66
C ILE A 168 -10.29 8.83 -6.05
N PHE A 169 -11.26 9.48 -6.70
CA PHE A 169 -12.66 9.49 -6.32
C PHE A 169 -13.43 8.41 -7.07
N LYS A 170 -13.79 7.35 -6.38
CA LYS A 170 -14.51 6.21 -6.96
C LYS A 170 -15.99 6.55 -7.16
N GLY A 171 -16.53 6.25 -8.35
CA GLY A 171 -17.95 6.48 -8.68
C GLY A 171 -18.33 7.96 -8.78
N VAL A 172 -17.35 8.85 -8.96
CA VAL A 172 -17.53 10.30 -8.95
C VAL A 172 -17.10 10.86 -10.29
N GLY A 173 -17.98 11.59 -10.95
CA GLY A 173 -17.69 12.33 -12.18
C GLY A 173 -16.99 13.65 -11.92
N VAL A 174 -16.43 14.26 -12.97
CA VAL A 174 -15.55 15.43 -12.85
C VAL A 174 -16.19 16.62 -12.13
N GLY A 175 -17.47 16.87 -12.32
CA GLY A 175 -18.16 18.00 -11.66
C GLY A 175 -18.20 17.86 -10.13
N GLN A 176 -18.57 16.69 -9.64
CA GLN A 176 -18.57 16.41 -8.21
C GLN A 176 -17.15 16.33 -7.64
N ALA A 177 -16.20 15.79 -8.40
CA ALA A 177 -14.78 15.76 -8.00
C ALA A 177 -14.20 17.17 -7.86
N GLU A 178 -14.59 18.10 -8.76
CA GLU A 178 -14.22 19.52 -8.69
C GLU A 178 -14.78 20.20 -7.42
N GLU A 179 -16.05 19.92 -7.07
CA GLU A 179 -16.64 20.41 -5.82
C GLU A 179 -15.92 19.89 -4.57
N MET A 180 -15.58 18.61 -4.55
CA MET A 180 -14.82 18.00 -3.45
C MET A 180 -13.40 18.57 -3.35
N ALA A 181 -12.75 18.78 -4.49
CA ALA A 181 -11.43 19.42 -4.55
C ALA A 181 -11.48 20.87 -4.06
N GLU A 182 -12.52 21.62 -4.41
CA GLU A 182 -12.69 22.99 -3.93
C GLU A 182 -12.93 23.06 -2.42
N GLN A 183 -13.63 22.08 -1.83
CA GLN A 183 -13.77 21.97 -0.38
C GLN A 183 -12.40 21.74 0.30
N ILE A 184 -11.57 20.88 -0.27
CA ILE A 184 -10.18 20.65 0.22
C ILE A 184 -9.40 21.97 0.18
N ARG A 185 -9.41 22.66 -0.96
CA ARG A 185 -8.70 23.92 -1.15
C ARG A 185 -9.13 24.95 -0.11
N GLN A 186 -10.45 25.15 0.04
CA GLN A 186 -11.01 26.14 0.97
C GLN A 186 -10.70 25.81 2.43
N GLU A 187 -10.84 24.54 2.83
CA GLU A 187 -10.53 24.13 4.19
C GLU A 187 -9.05 24.38 4.51
N PHE A 188 -8.16 24.05 3.57
CA PHE A 188 -6.73 24.29 3.77
C PHE A 188 -6.36 25.78 3.80
N GLU A 189 -6.95 26.61 2.91
CA GLU A 189 -6.74 28.06 2.90
C GLU A 189 -7.20 28.72 4.20
N GLN A 190 -8.29 28.24 4.81
CA GLN A 190 -8.81 28.76 6.09
C GLN A 190 -8.01 28.29 7.30
N LYS A 191 -7.15 27.29 7.15
CA LYS A 191 -6.33 26.78 8.25
C LYS A 191 -5.26 27.79 8.64
N MET A 192 -5.31 28.20 9.89
CA MET A 192 -4.29 29.08 10.48
C MET A 192 -3.18 28.25 11.15
N PHE A 193 -1.95 28.55 10.82
CA PHE A 193 -0.77 27.95 11.38
C PHE A 193 -0.03 28.97 12.25
N THR A 194 0.27 28.60 13.49
CA THR A 194 1.07 29.43 14.40
C THR A 194 2.53 29.39 13.99
N THR A 195 3.07 30.53 13.61
CA THR A 195 4.48 30.70 13.25
C THR A 195 5.17 31.69 14.19
N PRO A 196 6.51 31.75 14.23
CA PRO A 196 7.25 32.77 15.01
C PRO A 196 6.90 34.20 14.62
N GLN A 197 6.37 34.43 13.40
CA GLN A 197 5.98 35.75 12.89
C GLN A 197 4.45 35.99 13.00
N GLY A 198 3.75 35.21 13.80
CA GLY A 198 2.29 35.26 13.95
C GLY A 198 1.57 34.19 13.14
N GLU A 199 0.25 34.26 13.07
CA GLU A 199 -0.55 33.31 12.33
C GLU A 199 -0.43 33.50 10.82
N ARG A 200 -0.37 32.37 10.08
CA ARG A 200 -0.29 32.34 8.61
C ARG A 200 -1.17 31.24 8.06
N SER A 201 -1.74 31.48 6.88
CA SER A 201 -2.38 30.46 6.06
C SER A 201 -1.54 30.16 4.83
N PHE A 202 -1.75 28.99 4.26
CA PHE A 202 -1.13 28.54 3.01
C PHE A 202 -2.21 28.07 2.07
N SER A 203 -1.87 27.84 0.81
CA SER A 203 -2.83 27.39 -0.20
C SER A 203 -2.34 26.17 -0.94
N VAL A 204 -3.25 25.50 -1.62
CA VAL A 204 -2.99 24.40 -2.54
C VAL A 204 -3.59 24.75 -3.91
N SER A 205 -2.92 24.29 -4.95
CA SER A 205 -3.44 24.24 -6.31
C SER A 205 -3.86 22.82 -6.64
N ILE A 206 -4.97 22.64 -7.35
CA ILE A 206 -5.53 21.32 -7.62
C ILE A 206 -5.91 21.21 -9.10
N GLY A 207 -5.49 20.09 -9.73
CA GLY A 207 -5.94 19.68 -11.04
C GLY A 207 -6.89 18.48 -10.93
N VAL A 208 -8.01 18.51 -11.64
CA VAL A 208 -9.02 17.43 -11.60
C VAL A 208 -9.27 16.91 -13.02
N ALA A 209 -9.39 15.61 -13.17
CA ALA A 209 -9.79 14.97 -14.41
C ALA A 209 -10.68 13.75 -14.13
N GLU A 210 -11.60 13.43 -15.04
CA GLU A 210 -12.36 12.20 -15.05
C GLU A 210 -11.73 11.23 -16.05
N TYR A 211 -11.68 9.96 -15.70
CA TYR A 211 -11.14 8.96 -16.59
C TYR A 211 -12.01 8.75 -17.82
N ASP A 212 -11.40 8.81 -18.99
CA ASP A 212 -12.02 8.46 -20.26
C ASP A 212 -11.22 7.36 -20.97
N ARG A 213 -11.93 6.51 -21.67
CA ARG A 213 -11.38 5.42 -22.48
C ARG A 213 -10.41 5.87 -23.58
N ALA A 214 -10.51 7.14 -24.00
CA ALA A 214 -9.62 7.70 -25.00
C ALA A 214 -8.18 7.87 -24.50
N TYR A 215 -7.94 7.82 -23.18
CA TYR A 215 -6.59 7.90 -22.65
C TYR A 215 -5.84 6.59 -22.86
N ALA A 216 -4.58 6.71 -23.24
CA ALA A 216 -3.69 5.57 -23.50
C ALA A 216 -3.13 4.94 -22.20
N GLY A 217 -4.01 4.73 -21.18
CA GLY A 217 -3.66 4.12 -19.93
C GLY A 217 -3.60 5.09 -18.74
N ALA A 218 -3.30 4.56 -17.57
CA ALA A 218 -3.28 5.29 -16.29
C ALA A 218 -2.30 6.49 -16.30
N SER A 219 -1.12 6.32 -16.89
CA SER A 219 -0.13 7.40 -16.99
C SER A 219 -0.61 8.57 -17.83
N ALA A 220 -1.23 8.31 -18.99
CA ALA A 220 -1.77 9.37 -19.84
C ALA A 220 -2.94 10.10 -19.16
N PHE A 221 -3.75 9.39 -18.38
CA PHE A 221 -4.79 9.99 -17.57
C PHE A 221 -4.22 10.88 -16.46
N PHE A 222 -3.19 10.42 -15.77
CA PHE A 222 -2.50 11.22 -14.77
C PHE A 222 -1.97 12.54 -15.36
N GLU A 223 -1.35 12.50 -16.55
CA GLU A 223 -0.85 13.69 -17.25
C GLU A 223 -1.94 14.73 -17.53
N VAL A 224 -3.19 14.30 -17.74
CA VAL A 224 -4.32 15.24 -17.93
C VAL A 224 -4.64 16.00 -16.65
N ALA A 225 -4.69 15.30 -15.52
CA ALA A 225 -4.91 15.93 -14.21
C ALA A 225 -3.73 16.84 -13.82
N ASP A 226 -2.49 16.41 -14.10
CA ASP A 226 -1.27 17.20 -13.85
C ASP A 226 -1.24 18.46 -14.73
N ALA A 227 -1.62 18.37 -16.01
CA ALA A 227 -1.76 19.54 -16.88
C ALA A 227 -2.81 20.53 -16.37
N ALA A 228 -3.88 20.04 -15.74
CA ALA A 228 -4.87 20.90 -15.07
C ALA A 228 -4.27 21.58 -13.82
N LEU A 229 -3.52 20.86 -12.99
CA LEU A 229 -2.77 21.42 -11.87
C LEU A 229 -1.78 22.50 -12.34
N TYR A 230 -1.04 22.21 -13.40
CA TYR A 230 -0.12 23.19 -13.96
C TYR A 230 -0.82 24.49 -14.39
N ARG A 231 -2.03 24.40 -15.01
CA ARG A 231 -2.84 25.58 -15.31
C ARG A 231 -3.23 26.34 -14.03
N ALA A 232 -3.68 25.62 -12.99
CA ALA A 232 -4.00 26.23 -11.70
C ALA A 232 -2.82 27.03 -11.13
N LYS A 233 -1.61 26.45 -11.15
CA LYS A 233 -0.38 27.13 -10.68
C LYS A 233 -0.04 28.37 -11.52
N ARG A 234 -0.21 28.33 -12.83
CA ARG A 234 0.11 29.45 -13.73
C ARG A 234 -0.92 30.60 -13.67
N GLU A 235 -2.17 30.29 -13.43
CA GLU A 235 -3.28 31.26 -13.45
C GLU A 235 -3.48 31.95 -12.09
N GLY A 236 -2.54 31.81 -11.16
CA GLY A 236 -2.54 32.55 -9.90
C GLY A 236 -2.48 31.68 -8.66
N LYS A 237 -2.40 30.33 -8.79
CA LYS A 237 -2.40 29.39 -7.67
C LYS A 237 -3.72 29.41 -6.88
N ASN A 238 -3.78 28.69 -5.76
CA ASN A 238 -4.93 28.65 -4.86
C ASN A 238 -6.28 28.49 -5.59
N GLN A 239 -6.36 27.51 -6.45
CA GLN A 239 -7.55 27.25 -7.27
C GLN A 239 -7.61 25.81 -7.78
N VAL A 240 -8.79 25.38 -8.18
CA VAL A 240 -9.05 24.11 -8.86
C VAL A 240 -9.16 24.36 -10.37
N ARG A 241 -8.63 23.47 -11.18
CA ARG A 241 -8.79 23.43 -12.64
C ARG A 241 -9.05 21.99 -13.09
N ARG A 242 -9.76 21.86 -14.21
CA ARG A 242 -10.03 20.59 -14.88
C ARG A 242 -9.64 20.64 -16.36
#